data_745edf4020a3352efc7d1bb8baed04a9
#
_entry.id   745edf4020a3352efc7d1bb8baed04a9
#
_cell.length_a   1.000
_cell.length_b   1.000
_cell.length_c   1.000
_cell.angle_alpha   90.00
_cell.angle_beta   90.00
_cell.angle_gamma   90.00
#
_symmetry.space_group_name_H-M   'P 1'
#
loop_
_entity.id
_entity.type
_entity.pdbx_description
1 polymer ?
#
loop_
_entity_poly.entity_id
_entity_poly.type
_entity_poly.pdbx_seq_one_letter_code
_entity_poly.pdbx_strand_id
1 'polypeptide(L)'
;MLELKPNCECCDRDLPPTVANAMICSFECTFCNDCATDVLKGACPNCGGGLVARPTRDAKFLAKSPASTKRVLKAQGCATA
;
A
#
# COMPACT_ATOMS: atom_id res chain seq x y z
N MET A 1 -11.16 9.25 -5.83
CA MET A 1 -10.43 9.54 -4.58
C MET A 1 -9.44 8.42 -4.31
N LEU A 2 -8.27 8.75 -3.80
CA LEU A 2 -7.25 7.75 -3.47
C LEU A 2 -7.78 6.74 -2.45
N GLU A 3 -7.66 5.47 -2.77
CA GLU A 3 -8.07 4.40 -1.87
C GLU A 3 -6.92 4.09 -0.91
N LEU A 4 -7.17 4.28 0.38
CA LEU A 4 -6.18 4.01 1.41
C LEU A 4 -6.40 2.59 1.92
N LYS A 5 -5.77 1.62 1.26
CA LYS A 5 -5.93 0.22 1.62
C LYS A 5 -5.30 -0.06 2.99
N PRO A 6 -5.89 -0.99 3.77
CA PRO A 6 -5.52 -1.16 5.17
C PRO A 6 -4.24 -1.96 5.41
N ASN A 7 -3.66 -2.57 4.37
CA ASN A 7 -2.56 -3.51 4.57
C ASN A 7 -1.60 -3.55 3.38
N CYS A 8 -0.41 -4.08 3.64
CA CYS A 8 0.55 -4.41 2.60
C CYS A 8 0.10 -5.67 1.86
N GLU A 9 0.07 -5.63 0.53
CA GLU A 9 -0.35 -6.78 -0.27
C GLU A 9 0.67 -7.92 -0.27
N CYS A 10 1.87 -7.67 0.22
CA CYS A 10 2.93 -8.68 0.26
C CYS A 10 3.02 -9.42 1.59
N CYS A 11 3.07 -8.68 2.69
CA CYS A 11 3.29 -9.25 4.02
C CYS A 11 2.12 -9.09 4.97
N ASP A 12 1.05 -8.46 4.52
CA ASP A 12 -0.17 -8.23 5.29
C ASP A 12 0.01 -7.32 6.51
N ARG A 13 1.13 -6.55 6.56
CA ARG A 13 1.32 -5.57 7.61
C ARG A 13 0.20 -4.54 7.59
N ASP A 14 -0.30 -4.16 8.75
CA ASP A 14 -1.31 -3.11 8.82
C ASP A 14 -0.70 -1.77 8.42
N LEU A 15 -1.42 -1.06 7.53
CA LEU A 15 -1.00 0.25 7.05
C LEU A 15 -2.15 1.23 7.21
N PRO A 16 -2.39 1.71 8.46
CA PRO A 16 -3.43 2.70 8.69
C PRO A 16 -3.22 3.96 7.84
N PRO A 17 -4.28 4.73 7.57
CA PRO A 17 -4.16 5.88 6.66
C PRO A 17 -3.28 7.01 7.17
N THR A 18 -2.89 6.96 8.43
CA THR A 18 -2.05 7.98 9.05
C THR A 18 -0.57 7.64 9.08
N VAL A 19 -0.18 6.41 8.68
CA VAL A 19 1.24 6.03 8.74
C VAL A 19 1.98 6.46 7.47
N ALA A 20 3.26 6.75 7.62
CA ALA A 20 4.09 7.25 6.52
C ALA A 20 4.84 6.14 5.78
N ASN A 21 4.75 4.89 6.23
CA ASN A 21 5.55 3.80 5.67
C ASN A 21 4.81 2.97 4.61
N ALA A 22 3.81 3.54 3.96
CA ALA A 22 3.08 2.88 2.88
C ALA A 22 3.54 3.42 1.53
N MET A 23 3.63 2.53 0.54
CA MET A 23 3.99 2.87 -0.83
C MET A 23 2.87 2.42 -1.76
N ILE A 24 2.66 3.16 -2.84
CA ILE A 24 1.60 2.86 -3.81
C ILE A 24 2.11 3.00 -5.24
N CYS A 25 1.47 2.29 -6.17
CA CYS A 25 1.66 2.49 -7.59
C CYS A 25 0.54 3.36 -8.15
N SER A 26 0.53 3.59 -9.46
CA SER A 26 -0.50 4.43 -10.10
C SER A 26 -1.90 3.80 -10.03
N PHE A 27 -2.00 2.51 -9.81
CA PHE A 27 -3.28 1.82 -9.60
C PHE A 27 -3.61 1.64 -8.13
N GLU A 28 -2.85 2.31 -7.25
CA GLU A 28 -3.08 2.30 -5.80
C GLU A 28 -2.86 0.93 -5.14
N CYS A 29 -2.13 0.03 -5.79
CA CYS A 29 -1.65 -1.18 -5.13
C CYS A 29 -0.74 -0.75 -3.98
N THR A 30 -0.96 -1.31 -2.79
CA THR A 30 -0.36 -0.81 -1.56
C THR A 30 0.62 -1.82 -0.97
N PHE A 31 1.79 -1.33 -0.59
CA PHE A 31 2.86 -2.14 -0.02
C PHE A 31 3.52 -1.35 1.11
N CYS A 32 4.04 -2.06 2.12
CA CYS A 32 4.82 -1.37 3.13
C CYS A 32 6.19 -0.97 2.55
N ASN A 33 6.82 0.02 3.18
CA ASN A 33 8.10 0.51 2.71
C ASN A 33 9.16 -0.59 2.64
N ASP A 34 9.18 -1.49 3.61
CA ASP A 34 10.15 -2.57 3.64
C ASP A 34 9.98 -3.51 2.45
N CYS A 35 8.75 -3.92 2.14
CA CYS A 35 8.51 -4.76 0.97
C CYS A 35 8.82 -4.02 -0.33
N ALA A 36 8.43 -2.75 -0.41
CA ALA A 36 8.68 -1.96 -1.62
C ALA A 36 10.17 -1.81 -1.91
N THR A 37 11.00 -1.70 -0.86
CA THR A 37 12.43 -1.52 -1.01
C THR A 37 13.16 -2.85 -1.17
N ASP A 38 12.89 -3.81 -0.28
CA ASP A 38 13.70 -5.03 -0.18
C ASP A 38 13.22 -6.13 -1.12
N VAL A 39 11.92 -6.25 -1.34
CA VAL A 39 11.33 -7.30 -2.15
C VAL A 39 11.03 -6.83 -3.56
N LEU A 40 10.37 -5.69 -3.68
CA LEU A 40 9.86 -5.20 -4.96
C LEU A 40 10.84 -4.27 -5.67
N LYS A 41 11.84 -3.76 -4.98
CA LYS A 41 12.87 -2.89 -5.54
C LYS A 41 12.31 -1.66 -6.23
N GLY A 42 11.22 -1.13 -5.66
CA GLY A 42 10.59 0.08 -6.17
C GLY A 42 9.63 -0.11 -7.33
N ALA A 43 9.33 -1.35 -7.71
CA ALA A 43 8.42 -1.64 -8.82
C ALA A 43 7.21 -2.43 -8.34
N CYS A 44 6.02 -2.05 -8.82
CA CYS A 44 4.80 -2.76 -8.47
C CYS A 44 4.75 -4.12 -9.18
N PRO A 45 4.54 -5.22 -8.46
CA PRO A 45 4.48 -6.55 -9.08
C PRO A 45 3.21 -6.77 -9.91
N ASN A 46 2.18 -5.94 -9.70
CA ASN A 46 0.91 -6.10 -10.41
C ASN A 46 0.89 -5.34 -11.73
N CYS A 47 1.43 -4.13 -11.77
CA CYS A 47 1.36 -3.29 -12.97
C CYS A 47 2.74 -2.94 -13.55
N GLY A 48 3.80 -3.23 -12.84
CA GLY A 48 5.15 -2.92 -13.29
C GLY A 48 5.57 -1.46 -13.12
N GLY A 49 4.67 -0.62 -12.65
CA GLY A 49 4.96 0.81 -12.47
C GLY A 49 5.78 1.10 -11.23
N GLY A 50 6.26 2.32 -11.12
CA GLY A 50 7.04 2.77 -9.97
C GLY A 50 6.20 2.91 -8.71
N LEU A 51 6.83 2.66 -7.57
CA LEU A 51 6.20 2.84 -6.27
C LEU A 51 6.66 4.16 -5.67
N VAL A 52 5.71 4.91 -5.10
CA VAL A 52 5.98 6.19 -4.44
C VAL A 52 5.31 6.18 -3.06
N ALA A 53 5.75 7.11 -2.20
CA ALA A 53 5.17 7.24 -0.87
C ALA A 53 3.69 7.56 -0.98
N ARG A 54 2.86 6.82 -0.21
CA ARG A 54 1.44 7.07 -0.16
C ARG A 54 1.16 8.30 0.72
N PRO A 55 0.37 9.26 0.23
CA PRO A 55 -0.03 10.38 1.08
C PRO A 55 -0.81 9.89 2.29
N THR A 56 -0.55 10.51 3.44
CA THR A 56 -1.33 10.22 4.64
C THR A 56 -2.62 11.05 4.61
N ARG A 57 -3.68 10.53 5.25
CA ARG A 57 -4.92 11.27 5.37
C ARG A 57 -5.08 11.73 6.81
N ASP A 58 -5.24 13.02 7.00
CA ASP A 58 -5.42 13.60 8.33
C ASP A 58 -6.68 13.03 8.98
N ALA A 59 -6.58 12.72 10.29
CA ALA A 59 -7.68 12.13 11.04
C ALA A 59 -8.97 12.96 10.97
N LYS A 60 -8.86 14.28 10.85
CA LYS A 60 -10.04 15.14 10.77
C LYS A 60 -10.87 14.91 9.51
N PHE A 61 -10.29 14.32 8.47
CA PHE A 61 -11.00 14.00 7.23
C PHE A 61 -11.48 12.57 7.16
N LEU A 62 -11.03 11.70 8.06
CA LEU A 62 -11.38 10.29 7.99
C LEU A 62 -12.84 10.00 8.33
N ALA A 63 -13.50 10.92 9.04
CA ALA A 63 -14.93 10.77 9.34
C ALA A 63 -15.79 10.84 8.08
N LYS A 64 -15.41 11.69 7.12
CA LYS A 64 -16.15 11.85 5.86
C LYS A 64 -15.56 11.03 4.72
N SER A 65 -14.26 10.79 4.78
CA SER A 65 -13.53 10.06 3.72
C SER A 65 -12.68 8.97 4.36
N PRO A 66 -13.31 7.90 4.86
CA PRO A 66 -12.61 6.85 5.58
C PRO A 66 -11.67 6.07 4.67
N ALA A 67 -10.68 5.42 5.30
CA ALA A 67 -9.81 4.49 4.59
C ALA A 67 -10.61 3.27 4.15
N SER A 68 -10.09 2.57 3.14
CA SER A 68 -10.67 1.30 2.72
C SER A 68 -10.52 0.26 3.83
N THR A 69 -11.53 -0.58 3.99
CA THR A 69 -11.48 -1.71 4.90
C THR A 69 -11.24 -3.03 4.17
N LYS A 70 -11.13 -2.97 2.85
CA LYS A 70 -10.93 -4.15 2.03
C LYS A 70 -9.47 -4.57 2.05
N ARG A 71 -9.16 -5.64 2.75
CA ARG A 71 -7.80 -6.18 2.77
C ARG A 71 -7.56 -6.98 1.50
N VAL A 72 -6.40 -6.76 0.91
CA VAL A 72 -5.95 -7.50 -0.28
C VAL A 72 -4.59 -8.08 0.05
N LEU A 73 -4.42 -9.37 -0.14
CA LEU A 73 -3.16 -10.05 0.07
C LEU A 73 -2.89 -10.95 -1.12
N LYS A 74 -1.69 -10.85 -1.70
CA LYS A 74 -1.31 -11.72 -2.80
C LYS A 74 -1.18 -13.15 -2.28
N ALA A 75 -1.93 -14.07 -2.86
CA ALA A 75 -1.99 -15.46 -2.39
C ALA A 75 -0.63 -16.15 -2.40
N GLN A 76 0.25 -15.76 -3.31
CA GLN A 76 1.58 -16.35 -3.46
C GLN A 76 2.67 -15.44 -2.89
N GLY A 77 2.29 -14.36 -2.23
CA GLY A 77 3.22 -13.35 -1.77
C GLY A 77 3.79 -12.54 -2.93
N CYS A 78 4.65 -11.59 -2.60
CA CYS A 78 5.28 -10.73 -3.60
C CYS A 78 6.71 -11.14 -3.89
N ALA A 79 7.26 -12.05 -3.13
CA ALA A 79 8.62 -12.48 -3.35
C ALA A 79 8.68 -13.21 -4.67
N THR A 80 9.13 -12.52 -5.69
CA THR A 80 9.45 -13.20 -6.94
C THR A 80 10.81 -13.81 -6.77
N ALA A 81 10.83 -15.05 -6.95
CA ALA A 81 12.11 -15.72 -7.01
C ALA A 81 12.91 -15.13 -8.16
#